data_e20faa9d4df204130c055ff92a9a4105
#
_entry.id   e20faa9d4df204130c055ff92a9a4105
#
_cell.length_a   1.000
_cell.length_b   1.000
_cell.length_c   1.000
_cell.angle_alpha   90.00
_cell.angle_beta   90.00
_cell.angle_gamma   90.00
#
_symmetry.space_group_name_H-M   'P 1'
#
loop_
_entity.id
_entity.type
_entity.pdbx_description
1 polymer ?
#
loop_
_entity_poly.entity_id
_entity_poly.type
_entity_poly.pdbx_seq_one_letter_code
_entity_poly.pdbx_strand_id
1 'polypeptide(L)'
;VKHIVLLYDTDKTGLECSEKHRVQLSEYGVKRLVLPLPGTKSEKDVTDYFKAGHTREDLMGLFLKLLDTLYGDTMAVLKSCEIDYDCPPEQAVAIVTAGDVPLGSEENILCITGGEGTGKSNYTAALVAGAIMEREEDADLLGVKVEPNRKGRAVLLYDTEQSEQQLYKNTGRLLRRAGREKMPPYLHVYCLTGMSRNERLTAIIQSMDKYHYLHGGIHLVVIDGVADLIRCANDEAE
;
A
#
# COMPACT_ATOMS: atom_id res chain seq x y z
N VAL A 1 10.60 -6.83 20.17
CA VAL A 1 11.78 -5.94 20.21
C VAL A 1 12.09 -5.70 21.68
N LYS A 2 13.32 -6.01 22.11
CA LYS A 2 13.75 -5.75 23.49
C LYS A 2 14.51 -4.43 23.50
N HIS A 3 13.94 -3.41 24.11
CA HIS A 3 14.62 -2.16 24.34
C HIS A 3 15.28 -2.18 25.72
N ILE A 4 16.52 -1.74 25.78
CA ILE A 4 17.28 -1.61 27.02
C ILE A 4 17.36 -0.11 27.33
N VAL A 5 16.83 0.30 28.48
CA VAL A 5 16.95 1.67 28.97
C VAL A 5 17.80 1.67 30.22
N LEU A 6 18.88 2.43 30.19
CA LEU A 6 19.77 2.61 31.33
C LEU A 6 19.24 3.73 32.21
N LEU A 7 19.06 3.43 33.47
CA LEU A 7 18.66 4.37 34.52
C LEU A 7 19.71 4.31 35.61
N TYR A 8 20.58 5.31 35.68
CA TYR A 8 21.68 5.42 36.64
C TYR A 8 21.47 6.61 37.56
N ASP A 9 22.30 6.70 38.61
CA ASP A 9 22.37 7.89 39.43
C ASP A 9 22.60 9.15 38.60
N THR A 10 22.04 10.26 39.02
CA THR A 10 22.16 11.54 38.33
C THR A 10 23.40 12.34 38.77
N ASP A 11 24.21 11.79 39.68
CA ASP A 11 25.52 12.38 40.02
C ASP A 11 26.53 12.22 38.85
N LYS A 12 27.64 12.92 38.93
CA LYS A 12 28.66 12.93 37.89
C LYS A 12 29.15 11.52 37.52
N THR A 13 29.37 10.67 38.53
CA THR A 13 29.84 9.29 38.31
C THR A 13 28.78 8.43 37.62
N GLY A 14 27.53 8.52 38.05
CA GLY A 14 26.42 7.79 37.43
C GLY A 14 26.19 8.21 35.98
N LEU A 15 26.25 9.51 35.69
CA LEU A 15 26.13 10.03 34.31
C LEU A 15 27.26 9.57 33.41
N GLU A 16 28.52 9.61 33.88
CA GLU A 16 29.68 9.12 33.12
C GLU A 16 29.59 7.61 32.87
N CYS A 17 29.23 6.82 33.88
CA CYS A 17 29.04 5.38 33.76
C CYS A 17 27.92 5.02 32.79
N SER A 18 26.77 5.71 32.88
CA SER A 18 25.64 5.46 31.99
C SER A 18 25.98 5.75 30.53
N GLU A 19 26.74 6.81 30.27
CA GLU A 19 27.19 7.14 28.91
C GLU A 19 28.20 6.13 28.39
N LYS A 20 29.16 5.71 29.20
CA LYS A 20 30.11 4.66 28.84
C LYS A 20 29.40 3.36 28.44
N HIS A 21 28.42 2.92 29.24
CA HIS A 21 27.66 1.70 28.95
C HIS A 21 26.75 1.88 27.73
N ARG A 22 26.14 3.05 27.52
CA ARG A 22 25.39 3.34 26.32
C ARG A 22 26.23 3.17 25.05
N VAL A 23 27.46 3.66 25.07
CA VAL A 23 28.41 3.51 23.95
C VAL A 23 28.83 2.06 23.77
N GLN A 24 29.20 1.36 24.85
CA GLN A 24 29.60 -0.05 24.81
C GLN A 24 28.49 -0.99 24.31
N LEU A 25 27.24 -0.65 24.56
CA LEU A 25 26.06 -1.45 24.21
C LEU A 25 25.28 -0.84 23.04
N SER A 26 25.93 0.00 22.22
CA SER A 26 25.26 0.74 21.14
C SER A 26 24.61 -0.16 20.09
N GLU A 27 25.22 -1.31 19.77
CA GLU A 27 24.67 -2.34 18.85
C GLU A 27 23.33 -2.95 19.31
N TYR A 28 23.03 -2.86 20.62
CA TYR A 28 21.74 -3.34 21.17
C TYR A 28 20.67 -2.23 21.25
N GLY A 29 20.91 -1.07 20.65
CA GLY A 29 19.97 0.04 20.64
C GLY A 29 19.66 0.62 22.02
N VAL A 30 20.63 0.55 22.95
CA VAL A 30 20.47 0.99 24.34
C VAL A 30 20.29 2.49 24.44
N LYS A 31 19.32 2.91 25.24
CA LYS A 31 18.98 4.32 25.50
C LYS A 31 19.20 4.65 26.96
N ARG A 32 19.32 5.94 27.26
CA ARG A 32 19.54 6.44 28.61
C ARG A 32 18.37 7.33 29.04
N LEU A 33 17.82 7.05 30.21
CA LEU A 33 16.86 7.92 30.86
C LEU A 33 17.58 8.59 32.05
N VAL A 34 17.55 9.90 32.11
CA VAL A 34 18.11 10.69 33.20
C VAL A 34 16.94 11.26 34.01
N LEU A 35 16.91 10.97 35.32
CA LEU A 35 15.91 11.52 36.21
C LEU A 35 16.10 13.03 36.42
N PRO A 36 15.05 13.82 36.63
CA PRO A 36 15.16 15.26 36.91
C PRO A 36 15.53 15.52 38.34
N LEU A 37 16.67 15.00 38.78
CA LEU A 37 17.20 15.16 40.15
C LEU A 37 18.52 15.96 40.09
N PRO A 38 18.86 16.71 41.16
CA PRO A 38 20.04 17.57 41.18
C PRO A 38 21.38 16.83 41.26
N GLY A 39 21.40 15.51 41.46
CA GLY A 39 22.61 14.70 41.52
C GLY A 39 23.45 14.89 42.75
N THR A 40 22.84 15.30 43.86
CA THR A 40 23.47 15.42 45.20
C THR A 40 23.54 14.06 45.88
N LYS A 41 24.22 13.97 47.04
CA LYS A 41 24.30 12.71 47.81
C LYS A 41 22.95 12.15 48.25
N SER A 42 21.95 13.01 48.43
CA SER A 42 20.62 12.65 48.92
C SER A 42 19.51 12.70 47.86
N GLU A 43 19.84 13.11 46.64
CA GLU A 43 18.87 13.34 45.57
C GLU A 43 19.48 12.97 44.21
N LYS A 44 19.69 11.66 44.00
CA LYS A 44 20.41 11.20 42.78
C LYS A 44 19.87 9.90 42.17
N ASP A 45 19.16 9.10 42.92
CA ASP A 45 18.71 7.78 42.45
C ASP A 45 17.20 7.66 42.33
N VAL A 46 16.72 6.53 41.84
CA VAL A 46 15.30 6.22 41.73
C VAL A 46 14.59 6.22 43.10
N THR A 47 15.29 5.82 44.15
CA THR A 47 14.71 5.82 45.51
C THR A 47 14.49 7.26 45.97
N ASP A 48 15.44 8.14 45.74
CA ASP A 48 15.34 9.56 46.06
C ASP A 48 14.25 10.26 45.22
N TYR A 49 14.10 9.86 43.95
CA TYR A 49 13.01 10.33 43.07
C TYR A 49 11.62 10.05 43.71
N PHE A 50 11.41 8.84 44.20
CA PHE A 50 10.16 8.50 44.86
C PHE A 50 10.01 9.15 46.28
N LYS A 51 11.10 9.32 47.03
CA LYS A 51 11.07 10.06 48.30
C LYS A 51 10.76 11.55 48.10
N ALA A 52 11.11 12.12 46.93
CA ALA A 52 10.74 13.49 46.59
C ALA A 52 9.24 13.66 46.23
N GLY A 53 8.46 12.58 46.34
CA GLY A 53 7.01 12.60 46.12
C GLY A 53 6.55 12.28 44.72
N HIS A 54 7.48 11.91 43.81
CA HIS A 54 7.12 11.46 42.46
C HIS A 54 6.50 10.07 42.51
N THR A 55 5.58 9.82 41.58
CA THR A 55 4.86 8.56 41.49
C THR A 55 5.45 7.65 40.42
N ARG A 56 4.95 6.42 40.34
CA ARG A 56 5.26 5.50 39.25
C ARG A 56 4.79 6.07 37.90
N GLU A 57 3.66 6.73 37.88
CA GLU A 57 3.06 7.38 36.73
C GLU A 57 3.97 8.50 36.20
N ASP A 58 4.60 9.28 37.08
CA ASP A 58 5.57 10.30 36.69
C ASP A 58 6.80 9.67 36.05
N LEU A 59 7.34 8.59 36.59
CA LEU A 59 8.46 7.85 36.01
C LEU A 59 8.09 7.26 34.64
N MET A 60 6.90 6.68 34.49
CA MET A 60 6.38 6.20 33.23
C MET A 60 6.22 7.33 32.21
N GLY A 61 5.79 8.52 32.66
CA GLY A 61 5.71 9.70 31.80
C GLY A 61 7.07 10.12 31.23
N LEU A 62 8.13 10.06 32.03
CA LEU A 62 9.50 10.31 31.54
C LEU A 62 9.94 9.26 30.52
N PHE A 63 9.61 8.00 30.76
CA PHE A 63 9.90 6.91 29.82
C PHE A 63 9.17 7.07 28.49
N LEU A 64 7.88 7.40 28.52
CA LEU A 64 7.10 7.67 27.31
C LEU A 64 7.66 8.85 26.51
N LYS A 65 8.04 9.95 27.16
CA LYS A 65 8.72 11.06 26.50
C LYS A 65 10.02 10.65 25.81
N LEU A 66 10.79 9.75 26.42
CA LEU A 66 11.98 9.19 25.78
C LEU A 66 11.62 8.40 24.52
N LEU A 67 10.57 7.58 24.57
CA LEU A 67 10.07 6.82 23.40
C LEU A 67 9.57 7.76 22.31
N ASP A 68 8.83 8.81 22.64
CA ASP A 68 8.37 9.81 21.68
C ASP A 68 9.54 10.50 20.97
N THR A 69 10.63 10.79 21.69
CA THR A 69 11.84 11.33 21.07
C THR A 69 12.51 10.33 20.11
N LEU A 70 12.39 9.03 20.39
CA LEU A 70 13.00 7.98 19.57
C LEU A 70 12.17 7.61 18.35
N TYR A 71 10.85 7.69 18.48
CA TYR A 71 9.89 7.19 17.47
C TYR A 71 9.00 8.30 16.93
N GLY A 72 9.26 9.56 17.29
CA GLY A 72 8.40 10.70 16.98
C GLY A 72 8.02 10.79 15.51
N ASP A 73 8.97 10.60 14.59
CA ASP A 73 8.71 10.63 13.15
C ASP A 73 7.77 9.49 12.72
N THR A 74 8.02 8.27 13.22
CA THR A 74 7.18 7.11 12.93
C THR A 74 5.79 7.26 13.55
N MET A 75 5.72 7.75 14.78
CA MET A 75 4.44 7.97 15.46
C MET A 75 3.64 9.12 14.84
N ALA A 76 4.30 10.15 14.33
CA ALA A 76 3.65 11.22 13.58
C ALA A 76 3.00 10.69 12.27
N VAL A 77 3.72 9.83 11.55
CA VAL A 77 3.18 9.15 10.36
C VAL A 77 1.99 8.26 10.75
N LEU A 78 2.13 7.44 11.78
CA LEU A 78 1.05 6.56 12.24
C LEU A 78 -0.18 7.36 12.69
N LYS A 79 0.01 8.50 13.34
CA LYS A 79 -1.10 9.36 13.74
C LYS A 79 -1.85 9.96 12.54
N SER A 80 -1.16 10.24 11.45
CA SER A 80 -1.82 10.68 10.20
C SER A 80 -2.62 9.57 9.50
N CYS A 81 -2.34 8.31 9.85
CA CYS A 81 -3.04 7.13 9.35
C CYS A 81 -4.08 6.58 10.35
N GLU A 82 -4.20 7.18 11.53
CA GLU A 82 -5.13 6.75 12.56
C GLU A 82 -6.58 7.04 12.11
N ILE A 83 -7.42 6.04 12.21
CA ILE A 83 -8.84 6.19 11.84
C ILE A 83 -9.56 6.97 12.93
N ASP A 84 -10.10 8.12 12.54
CA ASP A 84 -11.03 8.87 13.37
C ASP A 84 -12.46 8.33 13.14
N TYR A 85 -12.97 7.57 14.09
CA TYR A 85 -14.29 6.94 13.98
C TYR A 85 -15.43 7.97 14.02
N ASP A 86 -15.20 9.14 14.57
CA ASP A 86 -16.19 10.22 14.65
C ASP A 86 -16.23 11.07 13.36
N CYS A 87 -15.22 10.89 12.49
CA CYS A 87 -15.11 11.57 11.20
C CYS A 87 -14.97 10.52 10.07
N PRO A 88 -16.06 9.86 9.65
CA PRO A 88 -16.00 8.83 8.63
C PRO A 88 -15.53 9.44 7.28
N PRO A 89 -14.63 8.75 6.54
CA PRO A 89 -14.22 9.20 5.22
C PRO A 89 -15.40 9.16 4.23
N GLU A 90 -15.28 9.94 3.17
CA GLU A 90 -16.25 9.86 2.06
C GLU A 90 -16.34 8.42 1.54
N GLN A 91 -17.56 7.99 1.19
CA GLN A 91 -17.74 6.67 0.61
C GLN A 91 -17.07 6.61 -0.76
N ALA A 92 -16.23 5.61 -0.96
CA ALA A 92 -15.60 5.36 -2.26
C ALA A 92 -16.67 5.04 -3.32
N VAL A 93 -16.55 5.65 -4.48
CA VAL A 93 -17.46 5.41 -5.61
C VAL A 93 -17.23 4.00 -6.15
N ALA A 94 -18.28 3.18 -6.18
CA ALA A 94 -18.21 1.84 -6.75
C ALA A 94 -18.05 1.91 -8.27
N ILE A 95 -16.98 1.31 -8.80
CA ILE A 95 -16.71 1.21 -10.25
C ILE A 95 -17.21 -0.12 -10.82
N VAL A 96 -17.19 -1.16 -10.01
CA VAL A 96 -17.68 -2.49 -10.38
C VAL A 96 -18.64 -2.98 -9.32
N THR A 97 -19.84 -3.40 -9.72
CA THR A 97 -20.83 -4.00 -8.81
C THR A 97 -21.38 -5.31 -9.38
N ALA A 98 -21.80 -6.20 -8.49
CA ALA A 98 -22.61 -7.38 -8.83
C ALA A 98 -23.95 -7.26 -8.07
N GLY A 99 -25.02 -6.96 -8.81
CA GLY A 99 -26.26 -6.48 -8.20
C GLY A 99 -25.99 -5.19 -7.42
N ASP A 100 -26.34 -5.19 -6.13
CA ASP A 100 -26.12 -4.04 -5.24
C ASP A 100 -24.82 -4.13 -4.42
N VAL A 101 -24.00 -5.17 -4.67
CA VAL A 101 -22.75 -5.39 -3.93
C VAL A 101 -21.59 -4.75 -4.68
N PRO A 102 -20.86 -3.76 -4.09
CA PRO A 102 -19.65 -3.21 -4.68
C PRO A 102 -18.54 -4.26 -4.63
N LEU A 103 -17.93 -4.54 -5.79
CA LEU A 103 -16.78 -5.44 -5.93
C LEU A 103 -15.46 -4.67 -6.05
N GLY A 104 -15.50 -3.48 -6.63
CA GLY A 104 -14.34 -2.60 -6.77
C GLY A 104 -14.76 -1.14 -6.78
N SER A 105 -13.97 -0.29 -6.18
CA SER A 105 -14.20 1.16 -6.11
C SER A 105 -12.96 1.91 -6.61
N GLU A 106 -13.09 3.22 -6.79
CA GLU A 106 -11.94 4.08 -7.08
C GLU A 106 -10.83 3.86 -6.05
N GLU A 107 -9.58 3.91 -6.49
CA GLU A 107 -8.37 3.75 -5.67
C GLU A 107 -8.20 2.37 -4.99
N ASN A 108 -9.03 1.38 -5.33
CA ASN A 108 -8.93 0.03 -4.82
C ASN A 108 -8.41 -0.98 -5.85
N ILE A 109 -7.88 -2.09 -5.33
CA ILE A 109 -7.42 -3.22 -6.12
C ILE A 109 -8.44 -4.35 -6.01
N LEU A 110 -8.99 -4.78 -7.16
CA LEU A 110 -9.81 -5.98 -7.27
C LEU A 110 -8.95 -7.14 -7.76
N CYS A 111 -8.82 -8.20 -6.96
CA CYS A 111 -8.09 -9.41 -7.34
C CYS A 111 -9.07 -10.52 -7.74
N ILE A 112 -8.93 -11.03 -8.97
CA ILE A 112 -9.72 -12.13 -9.50
C ILE A 112 -8.86 -13.39 -9.51
N THR A 113 -9.22 -14.37 -8.71
CA THR A 113 -8.51 -15.64 -8.58
C THR A 113 -9.36 -16.82 -9.06
N GLY A 114 -8.72 -17.90 -9.48
CA GLY A 114 -9.42 -19.12 -9.89
C GLY A 114 -8.46 -20.06 -10.63
N GLY A 115 -8.80 -21.34 -10.70
CA GLY A 115 -8.04 -22.36 -11.44
C GLY A 115 -7.97 -22.08 -12.93
N GLU A 116 -7.19 -22.89 -13.64
CA GLU A 116 -7.13 -22.83 -15.10
C GLU A 116 -8.50 -23.16 -15.70
N GLY A 117 -8.89 -22.48 -16.77
CA GLY A 117 -10.16 -22.71 -17.46
C GLY A 117 -11.42 -22.18 -16.76
N THR A 118 -11.31 -21.54 -15.60
CA THR A 118 -12.49 -21.03 -14.84
C THR A 118 -13.10 -19.75 -15.42
N GLY A 119 -12.53 -19.18 -16.47
CA GLY A 119 -13.09 -18.01 -17.15
C GLY A 119 -12.60 -16.65 -16.65
N LYS A 120 -11.48 -16.60 -15.89
CA LYS A 120 -10.89 -15.32 -15.43
C LYS A 120 -10.74 -14.29 -16.54
N SER A 121 -10.07 -14.63 -17.63
CA SER A 121 -9.85 -13.73 -18.78
C SER A 121 -11.16 -13.31 -19.47
N ASN A 122 -12.21 -14.13 -19.36
CA ASN A 122 -13.53 -13.78 -19.87
C ASN A 122 -14.22 -12.74 -18.97
N TYR A 123 -14.02 -12.88 -17.64
CA TYR A 123 -14.52 -11.92 -16.67
C TYR A 123 -13.76 -10.58 -16.73
N THR A 124 -12.44 -10.62 -16.83
CA THR A 124 -11.63 -9.39 -17.04
C THR A 124 -12.01 -8.68 -18.35
N ALA A 125 -12.29 -9.45 -19.42
CA ALA A 125 -12.80 -8.88 -20.67
C ALA A 125 -14.16 -8.20 -20.52
N ALA A 126 -15.05 -8.71 -19.65
CA ALA A 126 -16.31 -8.06 -19.33
C ALA A 126 -16.11 -6.74 -18.58
N LEU A 127 -15.17 -6.69 -17.62
CA LEU A 127 -14.84 -5.45 -16.92
C LEU A 127 -14.31 -4.36 -17.86
N VAL A 128 -13.38 -4.73 -18.75
CA VAL A 128 -12.85 -3.79 -19.75
C VAL A 128 -13.95 -3.38 -20.75
N ALA A 129 -14.80 -4.32 -21.16
CA ALA A 129 -15.92 -4.01 -22.05
C ALA A 129 -16.89 -2.99 -21.42
N GLY A 130 -17.21 -3.13 -20.13
CA GLY A 130 -18.02 -2.16 -19.42
C GLY A 130 -17.37 -0.78 -19.32
N ALA A 131 -16.05 -0.73 -19.06
CA ALA A 131 -15.33 0.52 -19.04
C ALA A 131 -15.33 1.28 -20.38
N ILE A 132 -15.41 0.55 -21.51
CA ILE A 132 -15.35 1.15 -22.86
C ILE A 132 -16.70 1.17 -23.59
N MET A 133 -17.77 0.63 -23.03
CA MET A 133 -19.09 0.61 -23.68
C MET A 133 -19.61 2.03 -23.98
N GLU A 134 -20.38 2.17 -25.03
CA GLU A 134 -21.09 3.43 -25.33
C GLU A 134 -22.48 3.45 -24.72
N ARG A 135 -23.17 2.30 -24.79
CA ARG A 135 -24.51 2.11 -24.24
C ARG A 135 -24.58 0.80 -23.50
N GLU A 136 -25.22 0.82 -22.35
CA GLU A 136 -25.34 -0.35 -21.46
C GLU A 136 -26.12 -1.49 -22.11
N GLU A 137 -27.17 -1.17 -22.87
CA GLU A 137 -28.01 -2.13 -23.56
C GLU A 137 -27.29 -2.94 -24.66
N ASP A 138 -26.18 -2.43 -25.16
CA ASP A 138 -25.39 -3.09 -26.23
C ASP A 138 -24.25 -3.95 -25.65
N ALA A 139 -24.02 -3.91 -24.34
CA ALA A 139 -22.88 -4.55 -23.70
C ALA A 139 -23.25 -5.86 -22.98
N ASP A 140 -22.40 -6.89 -23.15
CA ASP A 140 -22.48 -8.14 -22.40
C ASP A 140 -21.42 -8.14 -21.29
N LEU A 141 -21.86 -7.86 -20.07
CA LEU A 141 -21.00 -7.70 -18.90
C LEU A 141 -21.05 -8.89 -17.92
N LEU A 142 -21.60 -10.03 -18.35
CA LEU A 142 -21.72 -11.25 -17.51
C LEU A 142 -22.42 -11.02 -16.15
N GLY A 143 -23.38 -10.09 -16.11
CA GLY A 143 -24.16 -9.79 -14.92
C GLY A 143 -23.49 -8.86 -13.91
N VAL A 144 -22.31 -8.31 -14.22
CA VAL A 144 -21.73 -7.21 -13.44
C VAL A 144 -22.07 -5.87 -14.07
N LYS A 145 -22.10 -4.83 -13.25
CA LYS A 145 -22.17 -3.44 -13.72
C LYS A 145 -20.78 -2.81 -13.58
N VAL A 146 -20.38 -2.07 -14.59
CA VAL A 146 -19.12 -1.34 -14.60
C VAL A 146 -19.40 0.11 -14.94
N GLU A 147 -18.86 1.05 -14.17
CA GLU A 147 -18.98 2.47 -14.46
C GLU A 147 -18.31 2.80 -15.80
N PRO A 148 -19.04 3.34 -16.79
CA PRO A 148 -18.49 3.62 -18.10
C PRO A 148 -17.51 4.79 -18.06
N ASN A 149 -16.45 4.71 -18.87
CA ASN A 149 -15.43 5.75 -18.97
C ASN A 149 -15.92 6.97 -19.77
N ARG A 150 -16.77 7.78 -19.16
CA ARG A 150 -17.34 8.98 -19.79
C ARG A 150 -16.33 10.12 -20.00
N LYS A 151 -15.21 10.07 -19.27
CA LYS A 151 -14.17 11.12 -19.30
C LYS A 151 -13.08 10.84 -20.33
N GLY A 152 -13.10 9.69 -21.01
CA GLY A 152 -12.06 9.29 -21.96
C GLY A 152 -10.68 9.07 -21.32
N ARG A 153 -10.63 8.76 -20.03
CA ARG A 153 -9.40 8.42 -19.30
C ARG A 153 -8.83 7.10 -19.81
N ALA A 154 -7.55 6.85 -19.60
CA ALA A 154 -6.91 5.64 -20.08
C ALA A 154 -7.57 4.35 -19.53
N VAL A 155 -7.76 3.37 -20.38
CA VAL A 155 -8.08 1.98 -20.04
C VAL A 155 -6.93 1.11 -20.52
N LEU A 156 -6.24 0.44 -19.61
CA LEU A 156 -4.99 -0.28 -19.90
C LEU A 156 -5.18 -1.77 -19.59
N LEU A 157 -4.87 -2.61 -20.57
CA LEU A 157 -4.88 -4.07 -20.43
C LEU A 157 -3.49 -4.61 -20.74
N TYR A 158 -2.87 -5.23 -19.76
CA TYR A 158 -1.58 -5.90 -19.87
C TYR A 158 -1.78 -7.40 -19.72
N ASP A 159 -1.29 -8.17 -20.69
CA ASP A 159 -1.36 -9.62 -20.69
C ASP A 159 0.06 -10.20 -20.71
N THR A 160 0.39 -11.03 -19.72
CA THR A 160 1.70 -11.65 -19.57
C THR A 160 1.72 -13.13 -19.94
N GLU A 161 0.55 -13.73 -20.19
CA GLU A 161 0.39 -15.17 -20.38
C GLU A 161 0.06 -15.57 -21.83
N GLN A 162 -0.76 -14.77 -22.52
CA GLN A 162 -1.29 -15.15 -23.83
C GLN A 162 -0.38 -14.72 -24.97
N SER A 163 -0.37 -15.53 -26.05
CA SER A 163 0.29 -15.14 -27.29
C SER A 163 -0.39 -13.92 -27.92
N GLU A 164 0.37 -13.14 -28.69
CA GLU A 164 -0.13 -11.98 -29.42
C GLU A 164 -1.38 -12.31 -30.27
N GLN A 165 -1.35 -13.46 -30.98
CA GLN A 165 -2.49 -13.92 -31.77
C GLN A 165 -3.74 -14.18 -30.94
N GLN A 166 -3.57 -14.77 -29.76
CA GLN A 166 -4.69 -15.05 -28.86
C GLN A 166 -5.24 -13.77 -28.27
N LEU A 167 -4.37 -12.87 -27.82
CA LEU A 167 -4.76 -11.57 -27.28
C LEU A 167 -5.48 -10.72 -28.33
N TYR A 168 -5.01 -10.73 -29.59
CA TYR A 168 -5.72 -10.08 -30.70
C TYR A 168 -7.16 -10.58 -30.86
N LYS A 169 -7.36 -11.93 -30.87
CA LYS A 169 -8.70 -12.53 -30.96
C LYS A 169 -9.57 -12.15 -29.74
N ASN A 170 -8.97 -12.15 -28.56
CA ASN A 170 -9.68 -11.79 -27.32
C ASN A 170 -10.04 -10.30 -27.28
N THR A 171 -9.18 -9.42 -27.79
CA THR A 171 -9.49 -8.00 -27.97
C THR A 171 -10.68 -7.80 -28.92
N GLY A 172 -10.74 -8.53 -30.02
CA GLY A 172 -11.90 -8.50 -30.91
C GLY A 172 -13.21 -8.99 -30.26
N ARG A 173 -13.12 -9.99 -29.37
CA ARG A 173 -14.28 -10.44 -28.57
C ARG A 173 -14.70 -9.39 -27.53
N LEU A 174 -13.71 -8.76 -26.87
CA LEU A 174 -13.91 -7.69 -25.92
C LEU A 174 -14.64 -6.50 -26.56
N LEU A 175 -14.22 -6.06 -27.74
CA LEU A 175 -14.87 -4.98 -28.49
C LEU A 175 -16.32 -5.33 -28.83
N ARG A 176 -16.58 -6.53 -29.34
CA ARG A 176 -17.97 -7.00 -29.60
C ARG A 176 -18.82 -7.01 -28.33
N ARG A 177 -18.25 -7.46 -27.22
CA ARG A 177 -18.92 -7.44 -25.89
C ARG A 177 -19.29 -6.04 -25.45
N ALA A 178 -18.47 -5.05 -25.79
CA ALA A 178 -18.71 -3.63 -25.51
C ALA A 178 -19.64 -2.93 -26.52
N GLY A 179 -20.19 -3.65 -27.51
CA GLY A 179 -20.97 -3.06 -28.60
C GLY A 179 -20.16 -2.17 -29.54
N ARG A 180 -18.84 -2.40 -29.65
CA ARG A 180 -17.94 -1.57 -30.45
C ARG A 180 -17.35 -2.32 -31.66
N GLU A 181 -17.22 -1.60 -32.77
CA GLU A 181 -16.52 -2.10 -33.93
C GLU A 181 -15.02 -1.77 -33.94
N LYS A 182 -14.63 -0.68 -33.28
CA LYS A 182 -13.26 -0.15 -33.25
C LYS A 182 -12.77 0.11 -31.84
N MET A 183 -11.47 -0.01 -31.64
CA MET A 183 -10.84 0.38 -30.39
C MET A 183 -10.98 1.90 -30.18
N PRO A 184 -11.48 2.33 -29.01
CA PRO A 184 -11.45 3.74 -28.67
C PRO A 184 -10.00 4.21 -28.42
N PRO A 185 -9.69 5.49 -28.64
CA PRO A 185 -8.31 5.99 -28.59
C PRO A 185 -7.68 5.93 -27.20
N TYR A 186 -8.47 5.75 -26.16
CA TYR A 186 -8.04 5.64 -24.77
C TYR A 186 -7.87 4.19 -24.29
N LEU A 187 -8.20 3.18 -25.11
CA LEU A 187 -7.96 1.77 -24.80
C LEU A 187 -6.59 1.35 -25.35
N HIS A 188 -5.75 0.84 -24.48
CA HIS A 188 -4.44 0.29 -24.85
C HIS A 188 -4.31 -1.14 -24.34
N VAL A 189 -3.95 -2.06 -25.24
CA VAL A 189 -3.83 -3.49 -24.97
C VAL A 189 -2.42 -3.95 -25.32
N TYR A 190 -1.73 -4.59 -24.38
CA TYR A 190 -0.33 -4.98 -24.51
C TYR A 190 -0.12 -6.47 -24.26
N CYS A 191 0.57 -7.13 -25.19
CA CYS A 191 1.11 -8.47 -25.03
C CYS A 191 2.55 -8.36 -24.50
N LEU A 192 2.78 -8.79 -23.27
CA LEU A 192 4.08 -8.67 -22.60
C LEU A 192 4.84 -10.01 -22.51
N THR A 193 4.36 -11.06 -23.13
CA THR A 193 4.93 -12.41 -23.04
C THR A 193 6.39 -12.52 -23.49
N GLY A 194 6.81 -11.68 -24.45
CA GLY A 194 8.19 -11.64 -24.93
C GLY A 194 9.18 -10.87 -24.05
N MET A 195 8.72 -10.25 -22.98
CA MET A 195 9.53 -9.43 -22.08
C MET A 195 9.95 -10.19 -20.84
N SER A 196 11.14 -9.90 -20.32
CA SER A 196 11.56 -10.30 -18.98
C SER A 196 10.69 -9.62 -17.90
N ARG A 197 10.70 -10.16 -16.69
CA ARG A 197 9.95 -9.60 -15.56
C ARG A 197 10.23 -8.11 -15.32
N ASN A 198 11.50 -7.72 -15.31
CA ASN A 198 11.89 -6.33 -15.07
C ASN A 198 11.46 -5.41 -16.19
N GLU A 199 11.54 -5.87 -17.44
CA GLU A 199 11.05 -5.12 -18.61
C GLU A 199 9.53 -4.94 -18.54
N ARG A 200 8.76 -6.00 -18.15
CA ARG A 200 7.31 -5.92 -17.95
C ARG A 200 6.95 -4.86 -16.89
N LEU A 201 7.58 -4.91 -15.70
CA LEU A 201 7.35 -3.94 -14.63
C LEU A 201 7.65 -2.51 -15.10
N THR A 202 8.78 -2.31 -15.75
CA THR A 202 9.17 -1.00 -16.28
C THR A 202 8.16 -0.50 -17.33
N ALA A 203 7.76 -1.37 -18.27
CA ALA A 203 6.80 -1.03 -19.32
C ALA A 203 5.42 -0.67 -18.74
N ILE A 204 4.93 -1.43 -17.74
CA ILE A 204 3.66 -1.15 -17.06
C ILE A 204 3.72 0.22 -16.38
N ILE A 205 4.72 0.44 -15.50
CA ILE A 205 4.84 1.68 -14.72
C ILE A 205 4.96 2.90 -15.65
N GLN A 206 5.87 2.85 -16.63
CA GLN A 206 6.11 3.98 -17.51
C GLN A 206 4.92 4.25 -18.45
N SER A 207 4.24 3.22 -18.92
CA SER A 207 3.05 3.41 -19.76
C SER A 207 1.86 3.93 -18.95
N MET A 208 1.67 3.48 -17.71
CA MET A 208 0.65 4.05 -16.81
C MET A 208 0.89 5.53 -16.58
N ASP A 209 2.13 5.93 -16.27
CA ASP A 209 2.50 7.32 -16.09
C ASP A 209 2.23 8.15 -17.35
N LYS A 210 2.72 7.69 -18.51
CA LYS A 210 2.48 8.34 -19.80
C LYS A 210 1.00 8.54 -20.09
N TYR A 211 0.19 7.49 -19.94
CA TYR A 211 -1.23 7.55 -20.31
C TYR A 211 -2.08 8.29 -19.30
N HIS A 212 -1.66 8.35 -18.04
CA HIS A 212 -2.25 9.23 -17.05
C HIS A 212 -2.23 10.70 -17.53
N TYR A 213 -1.07 11.18 -17.98
CA TYR A 213 -0.95 12.55 -18.50
C TYR A 213 -1.65 12.73 -19.86
N LEU A 214 -1.53 11.75 -20.76
CA LEU A 214 -2.10 11.86 -22.11
C LEU A 214 -3.63 11.92 -22.10
N HIS A 215 -4.28 11.16 -21.21
CA HIS A 215 -5.74 11.02 -21.16
C HIS A 215 -6.38 11.73 -19.94
N GLY A 216 -5.60 12.52 -19.19
CA GLY A 216 -6.10 13.22 -18.01
C GLY A 216 -6.51 12.30 -16.86
N GLY A 217 -5.87 11.13 -16.74
CA GLY A 217 -6.07 10.13 -15.71
C GLY A 217 -6.26 8.72 -16.26
N ILE A 218 -6.31 7.75 -15.36
CA ILE A 218 -6.57 6.35 -15.67
C ILE A 218 -7.97 6.00 -15.12
N HIS A 219 -8.77 5.29 -15.92
CA HIS A 219 -10.09 4.80 -15.51
C HIS A 219 -9.98 3.37 -14.99
N LEU A 220 -9.28 2.49 -15.71
CA LEU A 220 -9.12 1.08 -15.36
C LEU A 220 -7.76 0.56 -15.79
N VAL A 221 -7.12 -0.21 -14.93
CA VAL A 221 -5.94 -1.02 -15.27
C VAL A 221 -6.27 -2.48 -15.01
N VAL A 222 -6.00 -3.34 -15.98
CA VAL A 222 -6.09 -4.79 -15.85
C VAL A 222 -4.74 -5.40 -16.14
N ILE A 223 -4.29 -6.27 -15.24
CA ILE A 223 -3.07 -7.08 -15.41
C ILE A 223 -3.51 -8.54 -15.37
N ASP A 224 -3.52 -9.21 -16.52
CA ASP A 224 -3.79 -10.65 -16.64
C ASP A 224 -2.44 -11.39 -16.56
N GLY A 225 -2.29 -12.29 -15.58
CA GLY A 225 -1.04 -12.96 -15.28
C GLY A 225 -0.14 -12.22 -14.28
N VAL A 226 -0.70 -11.57 -13.27
CA VAL A 226 0.07 -10.82 -12.24
C VAL A 226 1.15 -11.65 -11.56
N ALA A 227 1.00 -12.98 -11.47
CA ALA A 227 2.00 -13.89 -10.92
C ALA A 227 3.37 -13.80 -11.62
N ASP A 228 3.38 -13.52 -12.92
CA ASP A 228 4.60 -13.34 -13.71
C ASP A 228 5.40 -12.07 -13.39
N LEU A 229 4.82 -11.17 -12.61
CA LEU A 229 5.45 -9.93 -12.14
C LEU A 229 6.06 -10.09 -10.74
N ILE A 230 5.76 -11.18 -10.03
CA ILE A 230 6.21 -11.42 -8.66
C ILE A 230 7.48 -12.29 -8.71
N ARG A 231 8.45 -11.99 -7.87
CA ARG A 231 9.57 -12.92 -7.62
C ARG A 231 9.02 -14.16 -6.93
N CYS A 232 9.58 -15.35 -7.23
CA CYS A 232 9.25 -16.54 -6.47
C CYS A 232 9.43 -16.26 -4.97
N ALA A 233 8.50 -16.77 -4.16
CA ALA A 233 8.51 -16.57 -2.70
C ALA A 233 9.79 -17.09 -1.99
N ASN A 234 10.66 -17.78 -2.71
CA ASN A 234 11.94 -18.31 -2.24
C ASN A 234 13.15 -17.39 -2.56
N ASP A 235 12.96 -16.29 -3.26
CA ASP A 235 14.01 -15.29 -3.53
C ASP A 235 14.02 -14.21 -2.42
N GLU A 236 14.26 -14.64 -1.17
CA GLU A 236 14.45 -13.73 -0.03
C GLU A 236 15.85 -13.08 0.00
N ALA A 237 16.58 -13.09 -1.11
CA ALA A 237 17.92 -12.51 -1.16
C ALA A 237 18.05 -11.57 -2.36
N GLU A 238 17.62 -10.30 -2.19
CA GLU A 238 18.28 -9.11 -2.76
C GLU A 238 17.68 -7.84 -2.15
#